data_6ad4bd9f86ca1f199e7ab707b9ba33df
#
_entry.id   6ad4bd9f86ca1f199e7ab707b9ba33df
#
_cell.length_a   1.000
_cell.length_b   1.000
_cell.length_c   1.000
_cell.angle_alpha   90.00
_cell.angle_beta   90.00
_cell.angle_gamma   90.00
#
_symmetry.space_group_name_H-M   'P 1'
#
loop_
_entity.id
_entity.type
_entity.pdbx_description
1 polymer ?
#
loop_
_entity_poly.entity_id
_entity_poly.type
_entity_poly.pdbx_seq_one_letter_code
_entity_poly.pdbx_strand_id
1 'polypeptide(L)'
;MKNDFFKLKDHGTTVRREVLAGITTFMTMAYVLAVQPSAICGFGPDPYITDINGIVISKSALLVMCALVSGIITLFMGLYANLPLALSTAMGSNFILGGLVNSGTVSFGWAMALLLCSGILFILVTVLGVRKMVVDLLPKNLKIAIPTAVGFFIAYLGFKNTGLATFSDSGLALGDFTQPAVLLALITLAVMGVLTAYKVRGAILIGIIVGTIISIPMGVSTLPAALVSLPDMSEIGNLVLCYDFKSVLADIPGALVWIF
;
A
#
# COMPACT_ATOMS: atom_id res chain seq x y z
N MET A 1 18.44 38.67 -1.73
CA MET A 1 18.41 37.43 -2.50
C MET A 1 17.95 36.34 -1.54
N LYS A 2 16.66 35.96 -1.57
CA LYS A 2 16.18 34.81 -0.79
C LYS A 2 16.86 33.57 -1.40
N ASN A 3 17.59 32.82 -0.60
CA ASN A 3 18.16 31.53 -1.01
C ASN A 3 17.02 30.66 -1.55
N ASP A 4 17.00 30.44 -2.86
CA ASP A 4 16.05 29.54 -3.54
C ASP A 4 16.55 28.11 -3.32
N PHE A 5 16.34 27.58 -2.10
CA PHE A 5 16.79 26.25 -1.70
C PHE A 5 16.34 25.16 -2.70
N PHE A 6 15.13 25.31 -3.22
CA PHE A 6 14.54 24.36 -4.17
C PHE A 6 14.85 24.66 -5.63
N LYS A 7 15.64 25.70 -5.93
CA LYS A 7 16.05 26.08 -7.30
C LYS A 7 14.87 26.15 -8.29
N LEU A 8 13.73 26.67 -7.82
CA LEU A 8 12.48 26.68 -8.58
C LEU A 8 12.60 27.37 -9.93
N LYS A 9 13.44 28.41 -10.03
CA LYS A 9 13.71 29.14 -11.27
C LYS A 9 14.49 28.29 -12.29
N ASP A 10 15.45 27.51 -11.81
CA ASP A 10 16.27 26.62 -12.65
C ASP A 10 15.42 25.47 -13.24
N HIS A 11 14.41 25.04 -12.48
CA HIS A 11 13.44 24.01 -12.91
C HIS A 11 12.24 24.59 -13.68
N GLY A 12 12.17 25.90 -13.92
CA GLY A 12 11.09 26.55 -14.67
C GLY A 12 9.71 26.41 -14.02
N THR A 13 9.67 26.27 -12.70
CA THR A 13 8.44 26.05 -11.93
C THR A 13 8.14 27.17 -10.94
N THR A 14 7.00 27.11 -10.26
CA THR A 14 6.58 28.07 -9.25
C THR A 14 6.13 27.35 -7.98
N VAL A 15 6.24 28.01 -6.82
CA VAL A 15 5.79 27.46 -5.53
C VAL A 15 4.36 26.90 -5.62
N ARG A 16 3.44 27.64 -6.23
CA ARG A 16 2.05 27.22 -6.39
C ARG A 16 1.94 25.93 -7.20
N ARG A 17 2.75 25.78 -8.26
CA ARG A 17 2.74 24.58 -9.11
C ARG A 17 3.27 23.35 -8.37
N GLU A 18 4.34 23.52 -7.60
CA GLU A 18 4.95 22.46 -6.78
C GLU A 18 4.01 22.02 -5.64
N VAL A 19 3.37 22.96 -4.95
CA VAL A 19 2.39 22.65 -3.90
C VAL A 19 1.18 21.89 -4.48
N LEU A 20 0.66 22.33 -5.63
CA LEU A 20 -0.45 21.63 -6.29
C LEU A 20 -0.03 20.23 -6.77
N ALA A 21 1.20 20.06 -7.25
CA ALA A 21 1.73 18.77 -7.64
C ALA A 21 1.85 17.84 -6.41
N GLY A 22 2.42 18.33 -5.32
CA GLY A 22 2.53 17.58 -4.06
C GLY A 22 1.16 17.15 -3.50
N ILE A 23 0.18 18.06 -3.46
CA ILE A 23 -1.18 17.74 -3.04
C ILE A 23 -1.80 16.68 -3.97
N THR A 24 -1.61 16.81 -5.29
CA THR A 24 -2.16 15.84 -6.24
C THR A 24 -1.57 14.46 -6.04
N THR A 25 -0.24 14.33 -5.85
CA THR A 25 0.41 13.05 -5.58
C THR A 25 -0.01 12.47 -4.25
N PHE A 26 -0.14 13.30 -3.21
CA PHE A 26 -0.66 12.87 -1.91
C PHE A 26 -2.10 12.33 -2.02
N MET A 27 -3.00 13.05 -2.71
CA MET A 27 -4.39 12.62 -2.91
C MET A 27 -4.50 11.27 -3.64
N THR A 28 -3.57 10.99 -4.55
CA THR A 28 -3.56 9.71 -5.28
C THR A 28 -2.99 8.57 -4.44
N MET A 29 -2.20 8.84 -3.41
CA MET A 29 -1.54 7.84 -2.58
C MET A 29 -2.13 7.70 -1.17
N ALA A 30 -2.94 8.67 -0.71
CA ALA A 30 -3.46 8.68 0.66
C ALA A 30 -4.26 7.40 1.01
N TYR A 31 -4.93 6.77 0.04
CA TYR A 31 -5.67 5.53 0.26
C TYR A 31 -4.78 4.37 0.71
N VAL A 32 -3.48 4.40 0.37
CA VAL A 32 -2.53 3.36 0.77
C VAL A 32 -2.45 3.24 2.29
N LEU A 33 -2.55 4.37 3.01
CA LEU A 33 -2.53 4.38 4.48
C LEU A 33 -3.67 3.55 5.08
N ALA A 34 -4.85 3.57 4.45
CA ALA A 34 -5.99 2.77 4.91
C ALA A 34 -5.91 1.30 4.45
N VAL A 35 -5.41 1.06 3.24
CA VAL A 35 -5.33 -0.29 2.65
C VAL A 35 -4.17 -1.11 3.24
N GLN A 36 -3.05 -0.49 3.56
CA GLN A 36 -1.85 -1.16 4.04
C GLN A 36 -2.06 -2.01 5.31
N PRO A 37 -2.70 -1.52 6.38
CA PRO A 37 -3.01 -2.34 7.55
C PRO A 37 -3.89 -3.54 7.21
N SER A 38 -4.88 -3.32 6.33
CA SER A 38 -5.78 -4.39 5.88
C SER A 38 -5.09 -5.41 4.96
N ALA A 39 -4.07 -4.99 4.22
CA ALA A 39 -3.27 -5.91 3.42
C ALA A 39 -2.49 -6.90 4.28
N ILE A 40 -2.05 -6.48 5.47
CA ILE A 40 -1.28 -7.31 6.42
C ILE A 40 -2.22 -8.09 7.34
N CYS A 41 -3.21 -7.42 7.97
CA CYS A 41 -4.12 -8.03 8.93
C CYS A 41 -5.35 -8.69 8.31
N GLY A 42 -5.52 -8.61 6.98
CA GLY A 42 -6.75 -9.02 6.31
C GLY A 42 -7.85 -7.95 6.34
N PHE A 43 -8.81 -8.10 5.41
CA PHE A 43 -9.93 -7.16 5.23
C PHE A 43 -11.13 -7.45 6.15
N GLY A 44 -10.97 -8.35 7.13
CA GLY A 44 -12.00 -8.65 8.12
C GLY A 44 -12.30 -7.48 9.08
N PRO A 45 -13.38 -7.59 9.86
CA PRO A 45 -13.76 -6.59 10.85
C PRO A 45 -12.80 -6.51 12.05
N ASP A 46 -11.97 -7.53 12.23
CA ASP A 46 -11.09 -7.62 13.38
C ASP A 46 -10.03 -6.52 13.37
N PRO A 47 -9.85 -5.80 14.49
CA PRO A 47 -8.90 -4.70 14.57
C PRO A 47 -7.45 -5.17 14.69
N TYR A 48 -7.22 -6.43 15.01
CA TYR A 48 -5.90 -7.03 15.19
C TYR A 48 -5.90 -8.48 14.71
N ILE A 49 -4.72 -8.99 14.43
CA ILE A 49 -4.46 -10.43 14.24
C ILE A 49 -3.34 -10.84 15.20
N THR A 50 -3.31 -12.12 15.54
CA THR A 50 -2.22 -12.71 16.33
C THR A 50 -1.46 -13.67 15.42
N ASP A 51 -0.14 -13.50 15.32
CA ASP A 51 0.69 -14.39 14.52
C ASP A 51 0.96 -15.72 15.27
N ILE A 52 1.65 -16.65 14.60
CA ILE A 52 2.01 -17.96 15.16
C ILE A 52 2.89 -17.90 16.42
N ASN A 53 3.58 -16.79 16.64
CA ASN A 53 4.44 -16.54 17.80
C ASN A 53 3.70 -15.79 18.93
N GLY A 54 2.41 -15.53 18.78
CA GLY A 54 1.60 -14.82 19.78
C GLY A 54 1.76 -13.29 19.73
N ILE A 55 2.39 -12.73 18.69
CA ILE A 55 2.53 -11.28 18.52
C ILE A 55 1.20 -10.73 18.04
N VAL A 56 0.66 -9.76 18.78
CA VAL A 56 -0.56 -9.04 18.39
C VAL A 56 -0.19 -7.92 17.43
N ILE A 57 -0.80 -7.97 16.24
CA ILE A 57 -0.58 -7.00 15.16
C ILE A 57 -1.86 -6.20 14.99
N SER A 58 -1.83 -4.95 15.42
CA SER A 58 -2.98 -4.04 15.35
C SER A 58 -3.00 -3.24 14.04
N LYS A 59 -4.18 -3.11 13.43
CA LYS A 59 -4.38 -2.27 12.23
C LYS A 59 -4.08 -0.81 12.52
N SER A 60 -4.42 -0.31 13.71
CA SER A 60 -4.16 1.07 14.11
C SER A 60 -2.66 1.34 14.24
N ALA A 61 -1.90 0.46 14.88
CA ALA A 61 -0.46 0.58 15.00
C ALA A 61 0.25 0.54 13.63
N LEU A 62 -0.15 -0.39 12.75
CA LEU A 62 0.38 -0.46 11.38
C LEU A 62 0.07 0.81 10.57
N LEU A 63 -1.13 1.39 10.72
CA LEU A 63 -1.51 2.64 10.06
C LEU A 63 -0.57 3.78 10.49
N VAL A 64 -0.34 3.92 11.79
CA VAL A 64 0.55 4.96 12.34
C VAL A 64 1.98 4.76 11.85
N MET A 65 2.51 3.55 11.92
CA MET A 65 3.85 3.23 11.43
C MET A 65 3.98 3.53 9.93
N CYS A 66 2.99 3.13 9.13
CA CYS A 66 2.96 3.42 7.70
C CYS A 66 2.93 4.93 7.43
N ALA A 67 2.11 5.69 8.17
CA ALA A 67 2.01 7.14 8.03
C ALA A 67 3.31 7.84 8.40
N LEU A 68 3.93 7.46 9.52
CA LEU A 68 5.20 8.04 9.97
C LEU A 68 6.33 7.76 8.99
N VAL A 69 6.52 6.51 8.58
CA VAL A 69 7.59 6.13 7.65
C VAL A 69 7.38 6.78 6.30
N SER A 70 6.15 6.75 5.75
CA SER A 70 5.82 7.42 4.48
C SER A 70 6.04 8.92 4.55
N GLY A 71 5.68 9.55 5.67
CA GLY A 71 5.90 10.98 5.91
C GLY A 71 7.40 11.33 5.93
N ILE A 72 8.21 10.59 6.68
CA ILE A 72 9.67 10.81 6.77
C ILE A 72 10.32 10.64 5.40
N ILE A 73 10.00 9.56 4.66
CA ILE A 73 10.58 9.30 3.34
C ILE A 73 10.12 10.35 2.32
N THR A 74 8.87 10.79 2.38
CA THR A 74 8.35 11.86 1.52
C THR A 74 9.07 13.19 1.79
N LEU A 75 9.30 13.53 3.06
CA LEU A 75 10.10 14.72 3.41
C LEU A 75 11.53 14.61 2.91
N PHE A 76 12.16 13.44 3.08
CA PHE A 76 13.50 13.20 2.56
C PHE A 76 13.55 13.33 1.04
N MET A 77 12.55 12.79 0.32
CA MET A 77 12.43 12.94 -1.14
C MET A 77 12.31 14.41 -1.55
N GLY A 78 11.45 15.17 -0.87
CA GLY A 78 11.28 16.61 -1.13
C GLY A 78 12.53 17.43 -0.87
N LEU A 79 13.25 17.16 0.22
CA LEU A 79 14.42 17.93 0.63
C LEU A 79 15.68 17.53 -0.14
N TYR A 80 15.88 16.24 -0.39
CA TYR A 80 17.10 15.72 -1.02
C TYR A 80 17.00 15.69 -2.56
N ALA A 81 15.91 15.13 -3.09
CA ALA A 81 15.72 14.97 -4.53
C ALA A 81 15.04 16.20 -5.19
N ASN A 82 14.51 17.14 -4.40
CA ASN A 82 13.76 18.31 -4.88
C ASN A 82 12.57 17.93 -5.79
N LEU A 83 11.89 16.82 -5.49
CA LEU A 83 10.75 16.34 -6.26
C LEU A 83 9.47 16.37 -5.40
N PRO A 84 8.37 16.96 -5.88
CA PRO A 84 7.09 17.01 -5.15
C PRO A 84 6.31 15.69 -5.27
N LEU A 85 6.95 14.58 -4.87
CA LEU A 85 6.38 13.23 -4.95
C LEU A 85 6.11 12.70 -3.55
N ALA A 86 4.88 12.28 -3.30
CA ALA A 86 4.55 11.50 -2.11
C ALA A 86 4.99 10.04 -2.30
N LEU A 87 5.63 9.48 -1.28
CA LEU A 87 6.11 8.10 -1.27
C LEU A 87 5.37 7.31 -0.19
N SER A 88 5.11 6.05 -0.48
CA SER A 88 4.50 5.12 0.45
C SER A 88 5.04 3.70 0.24
N THR A 89 4.54 2.75 1.02
CA THR A 89 4.96 1.34 0.98
C THR A 89 4.51 0.64 -0.32
N ALA A 90 5.27 -0.36 -0.75
CA ALA A 90 4.91 -1.21 -1.88
C ALA A 90 3.80 -2.19 -1.48
N MET A 91 2.63 -2.10 -2.13
CA MET A 91 1.49 -2.94 -1.77
C MET A 91 1.65 -4.41 -2.18
N GLY A 92 2.28 -4.69 -3.34
CA GLY A 92 2.33 -6.04 -3.90
C GLY A 92 2.91 -7.08 -2.94
N SER A 93 4.12 -6.83 -2.44
CA SER A 93 4.79 -7.69 -1.46
C SER A 93 4.03 -7.79 -0.14
N ASN A 94 3.42 -6.69 0.31
CA ASN A 94 2.70 -6.67 1.57
C ASN A 94 1.42 -7.51 1.56
N PHE A 95 0.72 -7.57 0.44
CA PHE A 95 -0.42 -8.49 0.27
C PHE A 95 0.00 -9.96 0.30
N ILE A 96 1.13 -10.29 -0.32
CA ILE A 96 1.63 -11.66 -0.34
C ILE A 96 2.07 -12.07 1.07
N LEU A 97 2.93 -11.28 1.70
CA LEU A 97 3.45 -11.57 3.04
C LEU A 97 2.34 -11.51 4.10
N GLY A 98 1.43 -10.54 4.00
CA GLY A 98 0.25 -10.48 4.86
C GLY A 98 -0.65 -11.70 4.72
N GLY A 99 -0.82 -12.22 3.51
CA GLY A 99 -1.53 -13.47 3.26
C GLY A 99 -0.87 -14.68 3.94
N LEU A 100 0.47 -14.78 3.89
CA LEU A 100 1.24 -15.84 4.56
C LEU A 100 1.18 -15.73 6.09
N VAL A 101 1.23 -14.52 6.64
CA VAL A 101 1.06 -14.29 8.08
C VAL A 101 -0.35 -14.63 8.53
N ASN A 102 -1.38 -14.18 7.78
CA ASN A 102 -2.78 -14.49 8.10
C ASN A 102 -3.12 -15.98 8.00
N SER A 103 -2.49 -16.71 7.08
CA SER A 103 -2.66 -18.18 6.97
C SER A 103 -1.92 -18.95 8.06
N GLY A 104 -1.15 -18.28 8.92
CA GLY A 104 -0.34 -18.94 9.93
C GLY A 104 0.86 -19.72 9.36
N THR A 105 1.24 -19.47 8.11
CA THR A 105 2.35 -20.17 7.46
C THR A 105 3.70 -19.64 7.95
N VAL A 106 3.81 -18.33 8.20
CA VAL A 106 5.03 -17.66 8.66
C VAL A 106 4.71 -16.68 9.77
N SER A 107 5.71 -16.39 10.62
CA SER A 107 5.58 -15.36 11.64
C SER A 107 5.71 -13.95 11.04
N PHE A 108 5.12 -12.97 11.71
CA PHE A 108 5.28 -11.57 11.33
C PHE A 108 6.75 -11.12 11.40
N GLY A 109 7.47 -11.56 12.44
CA GLY A 109 8.89 -11.26 12.59
C GLY A 109 9.76 -11.82 11.46
N TRP A 110 9.45 -13.02 10.95
CA TRP A 110 10.10 -13.59 9.78
C TRP A 110 9.83 -12.75 8.53
N ALA A 111 8.57 -12.37 8.29
CA ALA A 111 8.20 -11.54 7.14
C ALA A 111 8.89 -10.17 7.16
N MET A 112 8.98 -9.54 8.32
CA MET A 112 9.67 -8.25 8.50
C MET A 112 11.18 -8.36 8.30
N ALA A 113 11.81 -9.42 8.79
CA ALA A 113 13.24 -9.68 8.59
C ALA A 113 13.54 -9.93 7.10
N LEU A 114 12.69 -10.67 6.40
CA LEU A 114 12.80 -10.92 4.97
C LEU A 114 12.70 -9.63 4.15
N LEU A 115 11.72 -8.76 4.45
CA LEU A 115 11.57 -7.46 3.80
C LEU A 115 12.81 -6.58 4.01
N LEU A 116 13.37 -6.59 5.20
CA LEU A 116 14.60 -5.84 5.51
C LEU A 116 15.79 -6.37 4.70
N CYS A 117 15.99 -7.68 4.66
CA CYS A 117 17.03 -8.31 3.85
C CYS A 117 16.88 -7.99 2.35
N SER A 118 15.64 -8.08 1.84
CA SER A 118 15.32 -7.70 0.45
C SER A 118 15.63 -6.22 0.18
N GLY A 119 15.27 -5.33 1.10
CA GLY A 119 15.57 -3.90 1.00
C GLY A 119 17.07 -3.60 0.96
N ILE A 120 17.85 -4.25 1.84
CA ILE A 120 19.32 -4.11 1.86
C ILE A 120 19.92 -4.63 0.55
N LEU A 121 19.50 -5.80 0.09
CA LEU A 121 19.95 -6.38 -1.18
C LEU A 121 19.61 -5.45 -2.36
N PHE A 122 18.42 -4.87 -2.37
CA PHE A 122 18.00 -3.93 -3.40
C PHE A 122 18.88 -2.66 -3.43
N ILE A 123 19.27 -2.14 -2.26
CA ILE A 123 20.22 -1.02 -2.15
C ILE A 123 21.58 -1.41 -2.72
N LEU A 124 22.12 -2.59 -2.33
CA LEU A 124 23.39 -3.08 -2.82
C LEU A 124 23.40 -3.21 -4.35
N VAL A 125 22.39 -3.86 -4.92
CA VAL A 125 22.22 -4.02 -6.38
C VAL A 125 22.12 -2.66 -7.09
N THR A 126 21.49 -1.69 -6.45
CA THR A 126 21.36 -0.33 -6.99
C THR A 126 22.68 0.42 -6.97
N VAL A 127 23.44 0.35 -5.87
CA VAL A 127 24.76 1.00 -5.72
C VAL A 127 25.79 0.38 -6.69
N LEU A 128 25.74 -0.93 -6.89
CA LEU A 128 26.59 -1.65 -7.84
C LEU A 128 26.25 -1.34 -9.31
N GLY A 129 25.16 -0.61 -9.57
CA GLY A 129 24.74 -0.25 -10.93
C GLY A 129 24.07 -1.38 -11.71
N VAL A 130 23.96 -2.58 -11.12
CA VAL A 130 23.35 -3.76 -11.75
C VAL A 130 21.89 -3.51 -12.13
N ARG A 131 21.16 -2.77 -11.29
CA ARG A 131 19.78 -2.37 -11.58
C ARG A 131 19.64 -1.63 -12.90
N LYS A 132 20.53 -0.67 -13.19
CA LYS A 132 20.52 0.08 -14.44
C LYS A 132 20.78 -0.86 -15.62
N MET A 133 21.76 -1.73 -15.49
CA MET A 133 22.09 -2.73 -16.51
C MET A 133 20.90 -3.64 -16.83
N VAL A 134 20.22 -4.17 -15.79
CA VAL A 134 19.02 -4.99 -15.97
C VAL A 134 17.90 -4.21 -16.65
N VAL A 135 17.62 -2.98 -16.22
CA VAL A 135 16.59 -2.13 -16.82
C VAL A 135 16.90 -1.82 -18.27
N ASP A 136 18.17 -1.56 -18.62
CA ASP A 136 18.57 -1.24 -20.00
C ASP A 136 18.46 -2.46 -20.92
N LEU A 137 18.68 -3.67 -20.41
CA LEU A 137 18.52 -4.94 -21.13
C LEU A 137 17.05 -5.30 -21.40
N LEU A 138 16.09 -4.77 -20.61
CA LEU A 138 14.69 -5.08 -20.79
C LEU A 138 14.13 -4.44 -22.08
N PRO A 139 13.47 -5.23 -22.95
CA PRO A 139 12.75 -4.71 -24.11
C PRO A 139 11.68 -3.69 -23.72
N LYS A 140 11.42 -2.71 -24.59
CA LYS A 140 10.41 -1.67 -24.33
C LYS A 140 9.04 -2.23 -23.96
N ASN A 141 8.63 -3.33 -24.59
CA ASN A 141 7.35 -3.98 -24.34
C ASN A 141 7.25 -4.52 -22.91
N LEU A 142 8.33 -5.10 -22.37
CA LEU A 142 8.37 -5.58 -20.98
C LEU A 142 8.28 -4.40 -19.98
N LYS A 143 8.95 -3.27 -20.28
CA LYS A 143 8.87 -2.07 -19.43
C LYS A 143 7.45 -1.53 -19.32
N ILE A 144 6.60 -1.73 -20.32
CA ILE A 144 5.18 -1.35 -20.30
C ILE A 144 4.33 -2.47 -19.66
N ALA A 145 4.67 -3.73 -19.91
CA ALA A 145 3.90 -4.86 -19.41
C ALA A 145 3.95 -4.99 -17.87
N ILE A 146 5.11 -4.72 -17.25
CA ILE A 146 5.29 -4.84 -15.79
C ILE A 146 4.31 -3.95 -15.00
N PRO A 147 4.21 -2.61 -15.22
CA PRO A 147 3.22 -1.79 -14.53
C PRO A 147 1.78 -2.21 -14.80
N THR A 148 1.50 -2.67 -16.02
CA THR A 148 0.16 -3.18 -16.38
C THR A 148 -0.18 -4.44 -15.59
N ALA A 149 0.75 -5.39 -15.48
CA ALA A 149 0.56 -6.59 -14.68
C ALA A 149 0.34 -6.28 -13.19
N VAL A 150 1.08 -5.31 -12.64
CA VAL A 150 0.86 -4.83 -11.26
C VAL A 150 -0.54 -4.23 -11.11
N GLY A 151 -1.01 -3.45 -12.10
CA GLY A 151 -2.36 -2.90 -12.11
C GLY A 151 -3.44 -3.99 -12.10
N PHE A 152 -3.29 -5.02 -12.92
CA PHE A 152 -4.20 -6.19 -12.94
C PHE A 152 -4.15 -6.97 -11.61
N PHE A 153 -2.99 -7.13 -11.02
CA PHE A 153 -2.86 -7.78 -9.71
C PHE A 153 -3.63 -7.02 -8.61
N ILE A 154 -3.51 -5.69 -8.58
CA ILE A 154 -4.26 -4.85 -7.64
C ILE A 154 -5.77 -4.95 -7.90
N ALA A 155 -6.20 -4.95 -9.17
CA ALA A 155 -7.60 -5.13 -9.54
C ALA A 155 -8.14 -6.49 -9.09
N TYR A 156 -7.36 -7.56 -9.29
CA TYR A 156 -7.68 -8.91 -8.80
C TYR A 156 -7.90 -8.93 -7.28
N LEU A 157 -6.99 -8.32 -6.51
CA LEU A 157 -7.13 -8.21 -5.06
C LEU A 157 -8.38 -7.41 -4.68
N GLY A 158 -8.67 -6.32 -5.40
CA GLY A 158 -9.88 -5.53 -5.19
C GLY A 158 -11.15 -6.37 -5.40
N PHE A 159 -11.25 -7.10 -6.49
CA PHE A 159 -12.41 -7.95 -6.79
C PHE A 159 -12.58 -9.10 -5.78
N LYS A 160 -11.47 -9.72 -5.38
CA LYS A 160 -11.47 -10.77 -4.36
C LYS A 160 -11.96 -10.24 -3.01
N ASN A 161 -11.40 -9.12 -2.55
CA ASN A 161 -11.69 -8.58 -1.21
C ASN A 161 -13.08 -7.95 -1.09
N THR A 162 -13.62 -7.41 -2.19
CA THR A 162 -14.97 -6.85 -2.22
C THR A 162 -16.05 -7.92 -2.43
N GLY A 163 -15.67 -9.17 -2.75
CA GLY A 163 -16.59 -10.23 -3.08
C GLY A 163 -17.23 -10.09 -4.46
N LEU A 164 -16.73 -9.20 -5.34
CA LEU A 164 -17.16 -9.09 -6.74
C LEU A 164 -16.84 -10.35 -7.54
N ALA A 165 -15.74 -11.00 -7.18
CA ALA A 165 -15.33 -12.27 -7.74
C ALA A 165 -14.94 -13.22 -6.60
N THR A 166 -15.46 -14.45 -6.65
CA THR A 166 -15.11 -15.51 -5.74
C THR A 166 -14.18 -16.51 -6.41
N PHE A 167 -13.18 -16.96 -5.66
CA PHE A 167 -12.19 -17.92 -6.12
C PHE A 167 -12.37 -19.19 -5.32
N SER A 168 -12.81 -20.24 -5.98
CA SER A 168 -12.97 -21.58 -5.42
C SER A 168 -12.13 -22.58 -6.20
N ASP A 169 -12.03 -23.81 -5.69
CA ASP A 169 -11.30 -24.90 -6.36
C ASP A 169 -11.82 -25.19 -7.78
N SER A 170 -13.09 -24.83 -8.05
CA SER A 170 -13.72 -24.93 -9.37
C SER A 170 -13.42 -23.76 -10.31
N GLY A 171 -12.66 -22.75 -9.85
CA GLY A 171 -12.23 -21.61 -10.65
C GLY A 171 -12.82 -20.27 -10.21
N LEU A 172 -12.82 -19.32 -11.13
CA LEU A 172 -13.34 -17.97 -10.96
C LEU A 172 -14.86 -17.98 -11.15
N ALA A 173 -15.59 -17.50 -10.15
CA ALA A 173 -17.04 -17.27 -10.23
C ALA A 173 -17.38 -15.82 -9.90
N LEU A 174 -18.52 -15.37 -10.40
CA LEU A 174 -19.06 -14.06 -10.02
C LEU A 174 -19.55 -14.12 -8.56
N GLY A 175 -19.36 -13.02 -7.86
CA GLY A 175 -19.84 -12.86 -6.49
C GLY A 175 -21.36 -12.70 -6.42
N ASP A 176 -21.86 -12.67 -5.20
CA ASP A 176 -23.28 -12.46 -4.94
C ASP A 176 -23.64 -10.98 -4.98
N PHE A 177 -24.26 -10.54 -6.07
CA PHE A 177 -24.67 -9.15 -6.28
C PHE A 177 -25.86 -8.71 -5.42
N THR A 178 -26.47 -9.61 -4.64
CA THR A 178 -27.51 -9.25 -3.68
C THR A 178 -26.92 -8.64 -2.41
N GLN A 179 -25.63 -8.84 -2.17
CA GLN A 179 -24.95 -8.32 -0.99
C GLN A 179 -24.68 -6.80 -1.11
N PRO A 180 -25.04 -6.02 -0.07
CA PRO A 180 -24.85 -4.57 -0.10
C PRO A 180 -23.39 -4.15 -0.31
N ALA A 181 -22.42 -4.91 0.22
CA ALA A 181 -21.00 -4.63 0.07
C ALA A 181 -20.54 -4.75 -1.40
N VAL A 182 -21.04 -5.74 -2.13
CA VAL A 182 -20.72 -5.95 -3.55
C VAL A 182 -21.32 -4.85 -4.42
N LEU A 183 -22.59 -4.46 -4.16
CA LEU A 183 -23.24 -3.35 -4.83
C LEU A 183 -22.51 -2.03 -4.58
N LEU A 184 -22.13 -1.77 -3.33
CA LEU A 184 -21.34 -0.59 -2.96
C LEU A 184 -20.04 -0.53 -3.74
N ALA A 185 -19.32 -1.65 -3.84
CA ALA A 185 -18.07 -1.72 -4.58
C ALA A 185 -18.26 -1.39 -6.06
N LEU A 186 -19.33 -1.91 -6.70
CA LEU A 186 -19.66 -1.58 -8.10
C LEU A 186 -19.98 -0.11 -8.29
N ILE A 187 -20.82 0.47 -7.42
CA ILE A 187 -21.19 1.89 -7.49
C ILE A 187 -19.93 2.75 -7.33
N THR A 188 -19.09 2.44 -6.34
CA THR A 188 -17.86 3.19 -6.08
C THR A 188 -16.89 3.08 -7.26
N LEU A 189 -16.74 1.89 -7.84
CA LEU A 189 -15.90 1.68 -9.02
C LEU A 189 -16.41 2.48 -10.23
N ALA A 190 -17.74 2.48 -10.46
CA ALA A 190 -18.34 3.27 -11.53
C ALA A 190 -18.12 4.78 -11.34
N VAL A 191 -18.30 5.29 -10.12
CA VAL A 191 -18.04 6.69 -9.78
C VAL A 191 -16.57 7.05 -10.02
N MET A 192 -15.62 6.22 -9.55
CA MET A 192 -14.19 6.44 -9.80
C MET A 192 -13.85 6.40 -11.29
N GLY A 193 -14.46 5.47 -12.04
CA GLY A 193 -14.29 5.35 -13.49
C GLY A 193 -14.75 6.60 -14.23
N VAL A 194 -15.94 7.10 -13.91
CA VAL A 194 -16.50 8.34 -14.48
C VAL A 194 -15.61 9.54 -14.15
N LEU A 195 -15.23 9.73 -12.89
CA LEU A 195 -14.36 10.83 -12.46
C LEU A 195 -12.99 10.78 -13.17
N THR A 196 -12.45 9.59 -13.36
CA THR A 196 -11.18 9.38 -14.07
C THR A 196 -11.32 9.70 -15.56
N ALA A 197 -12.43 9.31 -16.19
CA ALA A 197 -12.73 9.64 -17.59
C ALA A 197 -12.83 11.16 -17.81
N TYR A 198 -13.40 11.88 -16.85
CA TYR A 198 -13.43 13.35 -16.85
C TYR A 198 -12.11 14.00 -16.43
N LYS A 199 -11.05 13.21 -16.19
CA LYS A 199 -9.72 13.69 -15.77
C LYS A 199 -9.74 14.55 -14.48
N VAL A 200 -10.66 14.25 -13.56
CA VAL A 200 -10.75 14.94 -12.27
C VAL A 200 -9.52 14.59 -11.42
N ARG A 201 -8.82 15.61 -10.94
CA ARG A 201 -7.68 15.41 -10.05
C ARG A 201 -8.15 14.84 -8.71
N GLY A 202 -7.53 13.74 -8.27
CA GLY A 202 -7.93 13.05 -7.04
C GLY A 202 -9.21 12.21 -7.17
N ALA A 203 -9.58 11.77 -8.39
CA ALA A 203 -10.75 10.94 -8.66
C ALA A 203 -10.87 9.73 -7.71
N ILE A 204 -9.74 9.09 -7.40
CA ILE A 204 -9.69 7.94 -6.48
C ILE A 204 -10.12 8.35 -5.07
N LEU A 205 -9.55 9.42 -4.52
CA LEU A 205 -9.90 9.88 -3.17
C LEU A 205 -11.36 10.34 -3.08
N ILE A 206 -11.83 11.07 -4.10
CA ILE A 206 -13.25 11.49 -4.19
C ILE A 206 -14.15 10.26 -4.24
N GLY A 207 -13.80 9.26 -5.03
CA GLY A 207 -14.55 8.00 -5.11
C GLY A 207 -14.60 7.26 -3.77
N ILE A 208 -13.51 7.22 -3.02
CA ILE A 208 -13.47 6.64 -1.67
C ILE A 208 -14.40 7.40 -0.72
N ILE A 209 -14.36 8.74 -0.73
CA ILE A 209 -15.23 9.57 0.11
C ILE A 209 -16.70 9.33 -0.24
N VAL A 210 -17.04 9.33 -1.52
CA VAL A 210 -18.42 9.07 -1.99
C VAL A 210 -18.86 7.66 -1.60
N GLY A 211 -18.00 6.64 -1.82
CA GLY A 211 -18.28 5.27 -1.40
C GLY A 211 -18.50 5.14 0.11
N THR A 212 -17.69 5.83 0.92
CA THR A 212 -17.86 5.86 2.37
C THR A 212 -19.19 6.50 2.78
N ILE A 213 -19.58 7.61 2.15
CA ILE A 213 -20.87 8.26 2.42
C ILE A 213 -22.04 7.32 2.07
N ILE A 214 -21.97 6.63 0.95
CA ILE A 214 -23.01 5.68 0.51
C ILE A 214 -23.03 4.42 1.38
N SER A 215 -21.90 3.98 1.93
CA SER A 215 -21.79 2.77 2.75
C SER A 215 -22.61 2.86 4.05
N ILE A 216 -22.78 4.07 4.60
CA ILE A 216 -23.50 4.30 5.85
C ILE A 216 -24.99 3.95 5.71
N PRO A 217 -25.77 4.52 4.77
CA PRO A 217 -27.17 4.17 4.59
C PRO A 217 -27.38 2.74 4.08
N MET A 218 -26.38 2.14 3.42
CA MET A 218 -26.45 0.72 3.02
C MET A 218 -26.15 -0.25 4.16
N GLY A 219 -25.79 0.22 5.36
CA GLY A 219 -25.47 -0.61 6.51
C GLY A 219 -24.16 -1.39 6.41
N VAL A 220 -23.30 -1.05 5.41
CA VAL A 220 -22.00 -1.70 5.20
C VAL A 220 -20.94 -1.12 6.15
N SER A 221 -21.04 0.16 6.49
CA SER A 221 -20.15 0.83 7.45
C SER A 221 -20.94 1.48 8.57
N THR A 222 -20.37 1.45 9.76
CA THR A 222 -20.89 2.21 10.91
C THR A 222 -20.30 3.62 10.93
N LEU A 223 -21.07 4.59 11.43
CA LEU A 223 -20.55 5.93 11.66
C LEU A 223 -19.40 5.85 12.68
N PRO A 224 -18.28 6.54 12.42
CA PRO A 224 -17.19 6.60 13.39
C PRO A 224 -17.66 7.28 14.67
N ALA A 225 -17.30 6.71 15.82
CA ALA A 225 -17.65 7.27 17.12
C ALA A 225 -16.99 8.64 17.38
N ALA A 226 -15.87 8.92 16.71
CA ALA A 226 -15.16 10.19 16.76
C ALA A 226 -14.54 10.52 15.40
N LEU A 227 -14.55 11.81 15.04
CA LEU A 227 -13.90 12.30 13.81
C LEU A 227 -12.36 12.23 13.87
N VAL A 228 -11.82 12.31 15.08
CA VAL A 228 -10.39 12.20 15.36
C VAL A 228 -10.24 11.30 16.59
N SER A 229 -9.48 10.25 16.45
CA SER A 229 -9.05 9.39 17.57
C SER A 229 -7.53 9.37 17.59
N LEU A 230 -6.94 9.49 18.77
CA LEU A 230 -5.52 9.25 18.93
C LEU A 230 -5.29 7.73 18.78
N PRO A 231 -4.35 7.31 17.93
CA PRO A 231 -4.03 5.91 17.82
C PRO A 231 -3.40 5.40 19.11
N ASP A 232 -3.67 4.15 19.44
CA ASP A 232 -3.03 3.51 20.58
C ASP A 232 -1.56 3.26 20.26
N MET A 233 -0.69 3.99 20.96
CA MET A 233 0.76 3.90 20.79
C MET A 233 1.38 2.73 21.56
N SER A 234 0.64 2.09 22.48
CA SER A 234 1.15 1.03 23.34
C SER A 234 1.58 -0.20 22.56
N GLU A 235 0.88 -0.51 21.46
CA GLU A 235 1.15 -1.69 20.63
C GLU A 235 2.28 -1.47 19.61
N ILE A 236 2.66 -0.22 19.35
CA ILE A 236 3.73 0.10 18.38
C ILE A 236 5.05 -0.49 18.85
N GLY A 237 5.31 -0.46 20.17
CA GLY A 237 6.54 -1.03 20.76
C GLY A 237 6.74 -2.51 20.44
N ASN A 238 5.66 -3.28 20.34
CA ASN A 238 5.71 -4.71 20.05
C ASN A 238 5.99 -5.00 18.56
N LEU A 239 5.69 -4.03 17.67
CA LEU A 239 5.88 -4.17 16.23
C LEU A 239 7.21 -3.58 15.74
N VAL A 240 7.78 -2.63 16.49
CA VAL A 240 9.06 -2.01 16.15
C VAL A 240 10.20 -2.98 16.45
N LEU A 241 11.08 -3.20 15.47
CA LEU A 241 12.23 -4.11 15.57
C LEU A 241 11.86 -5.58 15.83
N CYS A 242 10.66 -5.99 15.53
CA CYS A 242 10.20 -7.37 15.64
C CYS A 242 10.77 -8.21 14.46
N TYR A 243 12.10 -8.36 14.42
CA TYR A 243 12.79 -9.12 13.37
C TYR A 243 13.22 -10.49 13.87
N ASP A 244 12.76 -11.54 13.22
CA ASP A 244 13.21 -12.92 13.49
C ASP A 244 14.22 -13.39 12.42
N PHE A 245 15.45 -12.93 12.56
CA PHE A 245 16.55 -13.36 11.67
C PHE A 245 16.94 -14.83 11.86
N LYS A 246 16.65 -15.42 13.02
CA LYS A 246 16.99 -16.83 13.28
C LYS A 246 16.19 -17.74 12.37
N SER A 247 14.90 -17.49 12.26
CA SER A 247 14.00 -18.26 11.37
C SER A 247 14.34 -18.04 9.89
N VAL A 248 14.76 -16.84 9.49
CA VAL A 248 15.21 -16.56 8.10
C VAL A 248 16.50 -17.32 7.79
N LEU A 249 17.45 -17.38 8.73
CA LEU A 249 18.71 -18.13 8.56
C LEU A 249 18.52 -19.64 8.62
N ALA A 250 17.49 -20.12 9.29
CA ALA A 250 17.16 -21.54 9.36
C ALA A 250 16.62 -22.09 8.04
N ASP A 251 15.92 -21.25 7.25
CA ASP A 251 15.38 -21.62 5.93
C ASP A 251 15.86 -20.64 4.86
N ILE A 252 17.17 -20.63 4.61
CA ILE A 252 17.77 -19.78 3.56
C ILE A 252 17.20 -20.09 2.16
N PRO A 253 17.01 -21.37 1.74
CA PRO A 253 16.43 -21.64 0.43
C PRO A 253 15.01 -21.08 0.26
N GLY A 254 14.15 -21.24 1.26
CA GLY A 254 12.80 -20.67 1.26
C GLY A 254 12.82 -19.14 1.27
N ALA A 255 13.67 -18.54 2.09
CA ALA A 255 13.84 -17.10 2.15
C ALA A 255 14.31 -16.49 0.81
N LEU A 256 15.25 -17.14 0.10
CA LEU A 256 15.74 -16.69 -1.21
C LEU A 256 14.65 -16.66 -2.27
N VAL A 257 13.72 -17.61 -2.26
CA VAL A 257 12.58 -17.63 -3.20
C VAL A 257 11.70 -16.39 -3.03
N TRP A 258 11.60 -15.85 -1.82
CA TRP A 258 10.76 -14.68 -1.53
C TRP A 258 11.51 -13.34 -1.63
N ILE A 259 12.85 -13.35 -1.60
CA ILE A 259 13.68 -12.16 -1.78
C ILE A 259 13.77 -11.75 -3.25
N PHE A 260 13.80 -12.73 -4.16
CA PHE A 260 13.87 -12.55 -5.60
C PHE A 260 12.54 -12.78 -6.29
#